data_e16392f2b9ecbd3d87af93c0f1a66914
#
_entry.id   e16392f2b9ecbd3d87af93c0f1a66914
#
_cell.length_a   1.000
_cell.length_b   1.000
_cell.length_c   1.000
_cell.angle_alpha   90.00
_cell.angle_beta   90.00
_cell.angle_gamma   90.00
#
_symmetry.space_group_name_H-M   'P 1'
#
loop_
_entity.id
_entity.type
_entity.pdbx_description
1 polymer ?
#
loop_
_entity_poly.entity_id
_entity_poly.type
_entity_poly.pdbx_seq_one_letter_code
_entity_poly.pdbx_strand_id
1 'polypeptide(L)'
;KVPMFEYCFEGGAWRTSEPGDVWKKVEAGTRTITWRANQSWRGHKVDAARAVVTAWSLDNPPDYMVVNLSDSALANSETYYPAEGYLPGGLLDNPDYRTTKLVMRKIPAKGVTWTMGSAESEIGRDGSGSEAPHDVTLDANYYIGVFPVTQAQCLRFMTKKFDFAVEGTMRPAGNVTYTEITETFLTKLNTKTGLSFALPSEAQWEFACRAGNGSGYWGDGSPILTDGEDDNLARLGRTLYNGGQVKGA
;
A
#
# COMPACT_ATOMS: atom_id res chain seq x y z
N LYS A 1 -3.37 20.36 3.47
CA LYS A 1 -2.82 19.87 4.75
C LYS A 1 -3.79 18.84 5.32
N VAL A 2 -3.26 17.71 5.80
CA VAL A 2 -4.05 16.68 6.48
C VAL A 2 -3.72 16.78 7.96
N PRO A 3 -4.62 17.28 8.83
CA PRO A 3 -4.37 17.30 10.25
C PRO A 3 -4.49 15.89 10.83
N MET A 4 -3.58 15.57 11.72
CA MET A 4 -3.62 14.36 12.53
C MET A 4 -3.61 14.71 14.00
N PHE A 5 -4.38 13.98 14.77
CA PHE A 5 -4.43 14.11 16.21
C PHE A 5 -3.78 12.89 16.86
N GLU A 6 -2.66 13.10 17.49
CA GLU A 6 -1.97 12.08 18.29
C GLU A 6 -1.93 12.53 19.75
N TYR A 7 -2.18 11.61 20.65
CA TYR A 7 -1.83 11.79 22.05
C TYR A 7 -1.14 10.55 22.61
N CYS A 8 -0.13 10.80 23.41
CA CYS A 8 0.60 9.78 24.13
C CYS A 8 0.42 9.99 25.62
N PHE A 9 0.25 8.94 26.36
CA PHE A 9 0.29 8.99 27.83
C PHE A 9 1.43 8.13 28.36
N GLU A 10 1.88 8.45 29.55
CA GLU A 10 2.90 7.68 30.25
C GLU A 10 2.38 6.26 30.51
N GLY A 11 2.96 5.26 29.81
CA GLY A 11 2.44 3.89 29.80
C GLY A 11 2.31 3.28 28.41
N GLY A 12 2.56 4.02 27.36
CA GLY A 12 3.01 3.51 26.07
C GLY A 12 1.99 3.07 25.03
N ALA A 13 0.70 3.31 25.18
CA ALA A 13 -0.24 3.06 24.10
C ALA A 13 -0.67 4.36 23.40
N TRP A 14 -0.40 4.44 22.11
CA TRP A 14 -0.93 5.50 21.26
C TRP A 14 -2.42 5.24 20.97
N ARG A 15 -3.24 6.24 21.20
CA ARG A 15 -4.66 6.18 20.85
C ARG A 15 -5.04 7.41 20.05
N THR A 16 -5.83 7.21 19.02
CA THR A 16 -6.40 8.28 18.23
C THR A 16 -7.74 8.72 18.82
N SER A 17 -7.97 10.02 18.87
CA SER A 17 -9.30 10.55 19.19
C SER A 17 -10.23 10.36 17.99
N GLU A 18 -11.46 10.03 18.27
CA GLU A 18 -12.54 9.93 17.29
C GLU A 18 -12.97 11.30 16.77
N PRO A 19 -13.78 11.30 15.77
CA PRO A 19 -13.57 11.48 14.34
C PRO A 19 -13.90 12.92 13.91
N GLY A 20 -14.02 13.16 12.69
CA GLY A 20 -14.29 14.42 12.04
C GLY A 20 -13.25 14.65 10.95
N ASP A 21 -12.37 15.62 11.14
CA ASP A 21 -11.30 15.96 10.18
C ASP A 21 -9.99 15.21 10.43
N VAL A 22 -9.96 14.27 11.39
CA VAL A 22 -8.78 13.45 11.70
C VAL A 22 -8.59 12.37 10.64
N TRP A 23 -7.36 12.15 10.21
CA TRP A 23 -6.99 11.17 9.17
C TRP A 23 -7.54 11.47 7.78
N LYS A 24 -8.04 12.66 7.53
CA LYS A 24 -8.65 13.07 6.27
C LYS A 24 -7.97 14.27 5.65
N LYS A 25 -8.16 14.46 4.37
CA LYS A 25 -7.88 15.74 3.72
C LYS A 25 -8.84 16.79 4.23
N VAL A 26 -8.33 17.97 4.51
CA VAL A 26 -9.14 19.14 4.91
C VAL A 26 -8.71 20.35 4.10
N GLU A 27 -9.69 21.20 3.80
CA GLU A 27 -9.41 22.49 3.19
C GLU A 27 -8.77 23.45 4.20
N ALA A 28 -8.03 24.44 3.68
CA ALA A 28 -7.44 25.49 4.52
C ALA A 28 -8.52 26.26 5.28
N GLY A 29 -8.26 26.57 6.54
CA GLY A 29 -9.17 27.31 7.41
C GLY A 29 -9.03 26.91 8.87
N THR A 30 -9.84 27.54 9.71
CA THR A 30 -9.93 27.17 11.13
C THR A 30 -10.74 25.89 11.27
N ARG A 31 -10.20 24.90 11.98
CA ARG A 31 -10.85 23.62 12.26
C ARG A 31 -10.92 23.38 13.75
N THR A 32 -12.00 22.75 14.18
CA THR A 32 -12.17 22.33 15.56
C THR A 32 -12.03 20.81 15.65
N ILE A 33 -11.09 20.36 16.45
CA ILE A 33 -10.90 18.94 16.76
C ILE A 33 -11.37 18.73 18.20
N THR A 34 -12.28 17.80 18.40
CA THR A 34 -12.83 17.51 19.73
C THR A 34 -12.29 16.20 20.25
N TRP A 35 -11.56 16.24 21.33
CA TRP A 35 -11.13 15.04 22.03
C TRP A 35 -12.09 14.72 23.18
N ARG A 36 -12.63 13.50 23.15
CA ARG A 36 -13.50 12.98 24.20
C ARG A 36 -12.71 12.04 25.11
N ALA A 37 -11.97 12.62 26.06
CA ALA A 37 -11.10 11.88 26.96
C ALA A 37 -11.82 10.76 27.73
N ASN A 38 -13.06 10.98 28.13
CA ASN A 38 -13.87 9.99 28.84
C ASN A 38 -14.22 8.75 27.98
N GLN A 39 -14.14 8.84 26.67
CA GLN A 39 -14.36 7.70 25.76
C GLN A 39 -13.08 6.98 25.44
N SER A 40 -12.05 7.73 25.09
CA SER A 40 -10.77 7.18 24.60
C SER A 40 -9.77 6.87 25.71
N TRP A 41 -9.93 7.49 26.88
CA TRP A 41 -8.98 7.39 28.00
C TRP A 41 -9.70 7.24 29.35
N ARG A 42 -10.62 6.30 29.41
CA ARG A 42 -11.46 6.08 30.58
C ARG A 42 -10.65 5.73 31.85
N GLY A 43 -11.10 6.27 32.99
CA GLY A 43 -10.55 5.93 34.29
C GLY A 43 -9.20 6.56 34.62
N HIS A 44 -8.66 7.42 33.75
CA HIS A 44 -7.43 8.13 34.03
C HIS A 44 -7.73 9.54 34.60
N LYS A 45 -7.02 9.87 35.65
CA LYS A 45 -7.00 11.22 36.20
C LYS A 45 -5.58 11.75 36.08
N VAL A 46 -5.43 12.90 35.43
CA VAL A 46 -4.13 13.54 35.19
C VAL A 46 -4.21 14.99 35.58
N ASP A 47 -3.13 15.52 36.15
CA ASP A 47 -3.05 16.92 36.55
C ASP A 47 -2.82 17.86 35.37
N ALA A 48 -2.20 17.34 34.30
CA ALA A 48 -1.98 18.06 33.04
C ALA A 48 -2.02 17.12 31.84
N ALA A 49 -2.50 17.63 30.71
CA ALA A 49 -2.46 16.94 29.43
C ALA A 49 -1.87 17.87 28.36
N ARG A 50 -1.10 17.27 27.43
CA ARG A 50 -0.59 17.96 26.24
C ARG A 50 -1.21 17.36 25.01
N ALA A 51 -1.78 18.20 24.16
CA ALA A 51 -2.22 17.80 22.82
C ALA A 51 -1.18 18.26 21.78
N VAL A 52 -0.85 17.38 20.85
CA VAL A 52 0.01 17.68 19.71
C VAL A 52 -0.81 17.46 18.45
N VAL A 53 -0.87 18.50 17.60
CA VAL A 53 -1.53 18.42 16.30
C VAL A 53 -0.45 18.41 15.23
N THR A 54 -0.43 17.37 14.42
CA THR A 54 0.46 17.25 13.26
C THR A 54 -0.36 17.41 11.99
N ALA A 55 0.14 18.21 11.06
CA ALA A 55 -0.48 18.42 9.75
C ALA A 55 0.54 18.10 8.66
N TRP A 56 0.12 17.30 7.67
CA TRP A 56 0.90 17.00 6.48
C TRP A 56 0.51 17.91 5.33
N SER A 57 1.49 18.26 4.48
CA SER A 57 1.20 18.95 3.22
C SER A 57 0.69 17.96 2.17
N LEU A 58 0.01 18.45 1.15
CA LEU A 58 -0.40 17.61 0.01
C LEU A 58 0.80 17.08 -0.78
N ASP A 59 1.91 17.83 -0.79
CA ASP A 59 3.15 17.43 -1.46
C ASP A 59 3.89 16.32 -0.72
N ASN A 60 3.65 16.19 0.58
CA ASN A 60 4.22 15.14 1.40
C ASN A 60 3.15 14.59 2.38
N PRO A 61 2.18 13.85 1.88
CA PRO A 61 1.13 13.24 2.68
C PRO A 61 1.68 12.14 3.60
N PRO A 62 0.88 11.64 4.56
CA PRO A 62 1.26 10.50 5.41
C PRO A 62 1.66 9.25 4.62
N ASP A 63 2.34 8.31 5.28
CA ASP A 63 2.93 7.15 4.61
C ASP A 63 1.91 6.13 4.12
N TYR A 64 0.74 6.07 4.74
CA TYR A 64 -0.32 5.15 4.33
C TYR A 64 -1.59 5.90 3.94
N MET A 65 -2.25 5.42 2.90
CA MET A 65 -3.57 5.85 2.46
C MET A 65 -4.47 4.61 2.40
N VAL A 66 -5.64 4.70 3.00
CA VAL A 66 -6.66 3.65 2.94
C VAL A 66 -7.87 4.16 2.18
N VAL A 67 -8.22 3.45 1.13
CA VAL A 67 -9.34 3.78 0.24
C VAL A 67 -10.47 2.78 0.48
N ASN A 68 -11.65 3.27 0.81
CA ASN A 68 -12.82 2.45 1.01
C ASN A 68 -13.49 2.14 -0.33
N LEU A 69 -13.64 0.85 -0.64
CA LEU A 69 -14.27 0.35 -1.86
C LEU A 69 -15.71 -0.12 -1.66
N SER A 70 -16.27 -0.02 -0.45
CA SER A 70 -17.66 -0.45 -0.19
C SER A 70 -18.67 0.37 -1.00
N ASP A 71 -19.86 -0.17 -1.22
CA ASP A 71 -20.88 0.48 -2.05
C ASP A 71 -21.34 1.81 -1.45
N SER A 72 -21.31 1.93 -0.11
CA SER A 72 -21.65 3.14 0.63
C SER A 72 -20.54 4.17 0.71
N ALA A 73 -19.33 3.85 0.21
CA ALA A 73 -18.21 4.79 0.27
C ALA A 73 -18.45 5.99 -0.66
N LEU A 74 -18.22 7.18 -0.14
CA LEU A 74 -18.25 8.41 -0.92
C LEU A 74 -16.93 8.60 -1.68
N ALA A 75 -16.98 9.30 -2.80
CA ALA A 75 -15.78 9.74 -3.49
C ALA A 75 -14.96 10.67 -2.59
N ASN A 76 -13.63 10.63 -2.77
CA ASN A 76 -12.65 11.40 -1.97
C ASN A 76 -12.81 11.19 -0.45
N SER A 77 -13.14 9.97 -0.03
CA SER A 77 -13.30 9.59 1.37
C SER A 77 -12.14 8.74 1.90
N GLU A 78 -10.99 8.81 1.26
CA GLU A 78 -9.78 8.15 1.69
C GLU A 78 -9.32 8.66 3.06
N THR A 79 -8.69 7.79 3.83
CA THR A 79 -8.09 8.10 5.13
C THR A 79 -6.57 7.92 5.08
N TYR A 80 -5.86 8.74 5.84
CA TYR A 80 -4.40 8.77 5.82
C TYR A 80 -3.83 8.46 7.20
N TYR A 81 -2.76 7.67 7.25
CA TYR A 81 -2.11 7.25 8.48
C TYR A 81 -0.59 7.46 8.38
N PRO A 82 0.07 7.95 9.46
CA PRO A 82 1.49 8.29 9.41
C PRO A 82 2.40 7.07 9.32
N ALA A 83 1.98 5.95 9.89
CA ALA A 83 2.75 4.72 9.93
C ALA A 83 1.83 3.49 10.06
N GLU A 84 2.39 2.31 9.83
CA GLU A 84 1.68 1.03 9.87
C GLU A 84 0.94 0.79 11.18
N GLY A 85 1.56 1.12 12.31
CA GLY A 85 0.97 0.91 13.64
C GLY A 85 -0.32 1.72 13.91
N TYR A 86 -0.65 2.68 13.05
CA TYR A 86 -1.91 3.44 13.15
C TYR A 86 -3.04 2.85 12.32
N LEU A 87 -2.77 1.83 11.51
CA LEU A 87 -3.80 1.18 10.69
C LEU A 87 -4.75 0.39 11.58
N PRO A 88 -6.05 0.71 11.57
CA PRO A 88 -7.04 0.02 12.40
C PRO A 88 -7.07 -1.49 12.17
N GLY A 89 -6.90 -2.25 13.25
CA GLY A 89 -6.91 -3.72 13.20
C GLY A 89 -5.63 -4.37 12.69
N GLY A 90 -4.56 -3.58 12.47
CA GLY A 90 -3.28 -4.09 11.96
C GLY A 90 -3.27 -4.30 10.45
N LEU A 91 -2.12 -4.11 9.82
CA LEU A 91 -1.98 -4.22 8.36
C LEU A 91 -2.29 -5.62 7.84
N LEU A 92 -1.76 -6.65 8.51
CA LEU A 92 -1.88 -8.04 8.07
C LEU A 92 -3.13 -8.72 8.61
N ASP A 93 -3.62 -8.31 9.78
CA ASP A 93 -4.67 -8.99 10.53
C ASP A 93 -6.07 -8.51 10.14
N ASN A 94 -6.20 -7.32 9.58
CA ASN A 94 -7.49 -6.79 9.16
C ASN A 94 -7.85 -7.25 7.73
N PRO A 95 -8.84 -8.17 7.58
CA PRO A 95 -9.24 -8.71 6.27
C PRO A 95 -9.84 -7.65 5.34
N ASP A 96 -10.34 -6.53 5.88
CA ASP A 96 -10.89 -5.44 5.07
C ASP A 96 -9.88 -4.90 4.07
N TYR A 97 -8.60 -4.87 4.44
CA TYR A 97 -7.51 -4.35 3.60
C TYR A 97 -7.23 -5.20 2.36
N ARG A 98 -7.81 -6.39 2.30
CA ARG A 98 -7.76 -7.30 1.16
C ARG A 98 -9.15 -7.67 0.61
N THR A 99 -10.21 -6.97 1.06
CA THR A 99 -11.58 -7.25 0.58
C THR A 99 -12.37 -6.00 0.22
N THR A 100 -12.54 -5.08 1.16
CA THR A 100 -13.40 -3.90 1.04
C THR A 100 -12.63 -2.59 0.97
N LYS A 101 -11.33 -2.63 1.20
CA LYS A 101 -10.46 -1.45 1.20
C LYS A 101 -9.18 -1.73 0.41
N LEU A 102 -8.56 -0.68 -0.13
CA LEU A 102 -7.19 -0.70 -0.63
C LEU A 102 -6.31 0.00 0.40
N VAL A 103 -5.20 -0.63 0.76
CA VAL A 103 -4.14 0.01 1.54
C VAL A 103 -2.99 0.32 0.59
N MET A 104 -2.62 1.58 0.55
CA MET A 104 -1.57 2.10 -0.29
C MET A 104 -0.43 2.63 0.58
N ARG A 105 0.81 2.38 0.20
CA ARG A 105 1.99 2.94 0.86
C ARG A 105 2.62 4.00 -0.02
N LYS A 106 2.99 5.14 0.59
CA LYS A 106 3.75 6.19 -0.07
C LYS A 106 5.18 5.72 -0.35
N ILE A 107 5.63 5.91 -1.57
CA ILE A 107 7.01 5.74 -2.00
C ILE A 107 7.62 7.13 -2.18
N PRO A 108 8.60 7.51 -1.35
CA PRO A 108 9.23 8.82 -1.40
C PRO A 108 10.30 8.86 -2.50
N ALA A 109 9.86 8.93 -3.75
CA ALA A 109 10.71 8.77 -4.93
C ALA A 109 11.07 10.10 -5.62
N LYS A 110 10.42 11.21 -5.26
CA LYS A 110 10.62 12.49 -5.94
C LYS A 110 12.07 12.95 -5.91
N GLY A 111 12.67 13.09 -7.09
CA GLY A 111 14.05 13.54 -7.27
C GLY A 111 15.10 12.48 -6.93
N VAL A 112 14.69 11.23 -6.69
CA VAL A 112 15.63 10.13 -6.46
C VAL A 112 16.10 9.59 -7.80
N THR A 113 17.40 9.61 -8.02
CA THR A 113 18.06 8.91 -9.12
C THR A 113 18.55 7.57 -8.61
N TRP A 114 18.27 6.50 -9.32
CA TRP A 114 18.62 5.14 -8.97
C TRP A 114 18.92 4.32 -10.21
N THR A 115 19.68 3.23 -10.06
CA THR A 115 20.02 2.34 -11.16
C THR A 115 18.94 1.27 -11.29
N MET A 116 18.21 1.30 -12.39
CA MET A 116 17.22 0.30 -12.79
C MET A 116 17.92 -0.78 -13.62
N GLY A 117 17.39 -2.01 -13.57
CA GLY A 117 17.93 -3.14 -14.30
C GLY A 117 18.84 -4.03 -13.46
N SER A 118 19.42 -5.03 -14.08
CA SER A 118 20.16 -6.11 -13.42
C SER A 118 21.59 -6.18 -13.92
N ALA A 119 22.55 -6.37 -12.99
CA ALA A 119 23.95 -6.62 -13.35
C ALA A 119 24.10 -7.95 -14.13
N GLU A 120 25.17 -8.08 -14.94
CA GLU A 120 25.40 -9.32 -15.71
C GLU A 120 25.54 -10.58 -14.84
N SER A 121 25.98 -10.39 -13.60
CA SER A 121 26.14 -11.46 -12.61
C SER A 121 24.87 -11.78 -11.83
N GLU A 122 23.77 -11.04 -12.05
CA GLU A 122 22.52 -11.26 -11.30
C GLU A 122 21.82 -12.53 -11.77
N ILE A 123 21.47 -13.39 -10.82
CA ILE A 123 20.79 -14.65 -11.08
C ILE A 123 19.38 -14.39 -11.60
N GLY A 124 19.00 -15.08 -12.67
CA GLY A 124 17.69 -14.93 -13.31
C GLY A 124 17.59 -13.77 -14.30
N ARG A 125 18.69 -13.02 -14.52
CA ARG A 125 18.72 -11.96 -15.52
C ARG A 125 18.44 -12.50 -16.92
N ASP A 126 17.61 -11.77 -17.67
CA ASP A 126 17.43 -12.03 -19.10
C ASP A 126 18.68 -11.63 -19.91
N GLY A 127 19.23 -12.58 -20.66
CA GLY A 127 20.39 -12.35 -21.51
C GLY A 127 20.16 -11.47 -22.75
N SER A 128 18.93 -11.02 -23.00
CA SER A 128 18.58 -10.20 -24.18
C SER A 128 19.12 -8.76 -24.13
N GLY A 129 19.64 -8.32 -22.97
CA GLY A 129 20.09 -6.94 -22.75
C GLY A 129 18.96 -5.94 -22.41
N SER A 130 17.71 -6.39 -22.38
CA SER A 130 16.55 -5.56 -21.98
C SER A 130 16.64 -5.06 -20.53
N GLU A 131 17.36 -5.78 -19.68
CA GLU A 131 17.61 -5.47 -18.29
C GLU A 131 18.95 -4.76 -18.03
N ALA A 132 19.55 -4.14 -19.05
CA ALA A 132 20.84 -3.46 -18.87
C ALA A 132 20.72 -2.34 -17.83
N PRO A 133 21.66 -2.25 -16.86
CA PRO A 133 21.62 -1.21 -15.84
C PRO A 133 21.68 0.19 -16.46
N HIS A 134 20.79 1.06 -16.02
CA HIS A 134 20.73 2.46 -16.43
C HIS A 134 20.11 3.33 -15.33
N ASP A 135 20.48 4.60 -15.31
CA ASP A 135 19.98 5.52 -14.29
C ASP A 135 18.60 6.04 -14.67
N VAL A 136 17.69 6.02 -13.70
CA VAL A 136 16.35 6.56 -13.78
C VAL A 136 16.13 7.56 -12.66
N THR A 137 15.53 8.71 -12.96
CA THR A 137 15.09 9.68 -11.95
C THR A 137 13.58 9.73 -11.93
N LEU A 138 12.99 9.49 -10.75
CA LEU A 138 11.55 9.63 -10.54
C LEU A 138 11.23 11.08 -10.13
N ASP A 139 10.25 11.69 -10.76
CA ASP A 139 9.91 13.12 -10.62
C ASP A 139 8.85 13.39 -9.54
N ALA A 140 8.18 12.36 -9.04
CA ALA A 140 7.11 12.47 -8.07
C ALA A 140 7.13 11.37 -7.01
N ASN A 141 6.63 11.70 -5.81
CA ASN A 141 6.20 10.67 -4.85
C ASN A 141 4.90 10.03 -5.37
N TYR A 142 4.71 8.76 -5.08
CA TYR A 142 3.49 8.04 -5.44
C TYR A 142 3.06 7.08 -4.35
N TYR A 143 1.82 6.63 -4.43
CA TYR A 143 1.32 5.55 -3.61
C TYR A 143 1.26 4.26 -4.43
N ILE A 144 1.69 3.15 -3.83
CA ILE A 144 1.54 1.81 -4.41
C ILE A 144 0.75 0.90 -3.47
N GLY A 145 -0.01 -0.04 -4.01
CA GLY A 145 -0.73 -1.03 -3.21
C GLY A 145 0.22 -1.85 -2.34
N VAL A 146 -0.08 -1.97 -1.04
CA VAL A 146 0.68 -2.86 -0.15
C VAL A 146 0.48 -4.32 -0.52
N PHE A 147 -0.72 -4.65 -0.97
CA PHE A 147 -1.07 -5.98 -1.46
C PHE A 147 -1.38 -5.93 -2.96
N PRO A 148 -1.14 -7.03 -3.70
CA PRO A 148 -1.75 -7.20 -5.00
C PRO A 148 -3.27 -7.04 -4.89
N VAL A 149 -3.90 -6.44 -5.91
CA VAL A 149 -5.37 -6.35 -5.95
C VAL A 149 -5.96 -7.75 -5.86
N THR A 150 -6.85 -7.95 -4.90
CA THR A 150 -7.45 -9.28 -4.66
C THR A 150 -8.67 -9.53 -5.53
N GLN A 151 -9.09 -10.80 -5.59
CA GLN A 151 -10.31 -11.21 -6.27
C GLN A 151 -11.53 -10.47 -5.74
N ALA A 152 -11.67 -10.35 -4.41
CA ALA A 152 -12.78 -9.62 -3.80
C ALA A 152 -12.80 -8.13 -4.17
N GLN A 153 -11.64 -7.49 -4.18
CA GLN A 153 -11.52 -6.08 -4.58
C GLN A 153 -11.82 -5.89 -6.07
N CYS A 154 -11.31 -6.79 -6.92
CA CYS A 154 -11.54 -6.74 -8.35
C CYS A 154 -13.02 -6.95 -8.71
N LEU A 155 -13.71 -7.89 -8.08
CA LEU A 155 -15.13 -8.20 -8.30
C LEU A 155 -16.07 -7.05 -7.90
N ARG A 156 -15.62 -6.06 -7.15
CA ARG A 156 -16.42 -4.85 -6.89
C ARG A 156 -16.59 -3.96 -8.11
N PHE A 157 -15.70 -4.09 -9.08
CA PHE A 157 -15.65 -3.24 -10.28
C PHE A 157 -15.84 -4.04 -11.57
N MET A 158 -15.64 -5.35 -11.53
CA MET A 158 -15.71 -6.23 -12.70
C MET A 158 -16.73 -7.33 -12.47
N THR A 159 -17.52 -7.62 -13.48
CA THR A 159 -18.53 -8.70 -13.46
C THR A 159 -17.97 -10.02 -14.00
N LYS A 160 -16.70 -10.05 -14.37
CA LYS A 160 -16.07 -11.22 -14.95
C LYS A 160 -15.94 -12.33 -13.92
N LYS A 161 -16.30 -13.54 -14.32
CA LYS A 161 -15.91 -14.76 -13.62
C LYS A 161 -14.42 -14.96 -13.91
N PHE A 162 -13.58 -14.77 -12.92
CA PHE A 162 -12.17 -15.10 -13.06
C PHE A 162 -12.04 -16.61 -13.10
N ASP A 163 -11.42 -17.13 -14.14
CA ASP A 163 -11.11 -18.54 -14.25
C ASP A 163 -9.86 -18.81 -13.41
N PHE A 164 -10.06 -18.94 -12.12
CA PHE A 164 -8.97 -19.22 -11.20
C PHE A 164 -8.89 -20.72 -10.96
N ALA A 165 -7.70 -21.27 -11.13
CA ALA A 165 -7.39 -22.63 -10.67
C ALA A 165 -7.61 -22.74 -9.12
N VAL A 166 -7.59 -21.63 -8.41
CA VAL A 166 -7.87 -21.57 -6.97
C VAL A 166 -8.67 -20.31 -6.64
N GLU A 167 -9.92 -20.47 -6.23
CA GLU A 167 -10.77 -19.38 -5.75
C GLU A 167 -10.40 -18.97 -4.33
N GLY A 168 -10.56 -17.67 -4.01
CA GLY A 168 -10.38 -17.13 -2.67
C GLY A 168 -10.44 -15.63 -2.62
N THR A 169 -11.32 -15.08 -1.79
CA THR A 169 -11.62 -13.64 -1.72
C THR A 169 -10.37 -12.77 -1.52
N MET A 170 -9.42 -13.22 -0.71
CA MET A 170 -8.17 -12.49 -0.40
C MET A 170 -6.98 -12.92 -1.27
N ARG A 171 -7.18 -13.77 -2.28
CA ARG A 171 -6.15 -14.13 -3.23
C ARG A 171 -5.96 -13.03 -4.28
N PRO A 172 -4.76 -12.85 -4.85
CA PRO A 172 -4.55 -11.93 -5.95
C PRO A 172 -5.49 -12.22 -7.13
N ALA A 173 -5.95 -11.16 -7.77
CA ALA A 173 -6.69 -11.25 -9.01
C ALA A 173 -5.71 -11.54 -10.15
N GLY A 174 -5.76 -12.75 -10.70
CA GLY A 174 -4.99 -13.18 -11.87
C GLY A 174 -5.86 -13.36 -13.09
N ASN A 175 -5.26 -13.77 -14.20
CA ASN A 175 -5.94 -14.02 -15.47
C ASN A 175 -6.78 -12.83 -15.96
N VAL A 176 -6.24 -11.61 -15.80
CA VAL A 176 -6.82 -10.35 -16.26
C VAL A 176 -5.92 -9.76 -17.33
N THR A 177 -6.52 -9.26 -18.40
CA THR A 177 -5.80 -8.60 -19.47
C THR A 177 -5.49 -7.15 -19.12
N TYR A 178 -4.48 -6.57 -19.77
CA TYR A 178 -4.15 -5.14 -19.64
C TYR A 178 -5.36 -4.25 -19.93
N THR A 179 -6.10 -4.53 -21.00
CA THR A 179 -7.30 -3.80 -21.38
C THR A 179 -8.40 -3.88 -20.32
N GLU A 180 -8.64 -5.06 -19.75
CA GLU A 180 -9.61 -5.21 -18.66
C GLU A 180 -9.23 -4.40 -17.42
N ILE A 181 -7.93 -4.32 -17.11
CA ILE A 181 -7.44 -3.51 -16.01
C ILE A 181 -7.64 -2.02 -16.32
N THR A 182 -7.14 -1.54 -17.45
CA THR A 182 -7.09 -0.10 -17.75
C THR A 182 -8.45 0.47 -18.12
N GLU A 183 -9.23 -0.22 -18.96
CA GLU A 183 -10.48 0.30 -19.48
C GLU A 183 -11.69 -0.02 -18.59
N THR A 184 -11.62 -1.07 -17.78
CA THR A 184 -12.74 -1.45 -16.93
C THR A 184 -12.47 -1.22 -15.46
N PHE A 185 -11.47 -1.89 -14.89
CA PHE A 185 -11.22 -1.85 -13.45
C PHE A 185 -10.81 -0.45 -13.00
N LEU A 186 -9.75 0.11 -13.57
CA LEU A 186 -9.24 1.44 -13.17
C LEU A 186 -10.24 2.55 -13.48
N THR A 187 -10.93 2.49 -14.61
CA THR A 187 -11.96 3.48 -14.95
C THR A 187 -13.08 3.53 -13.91
N LYS A 188 -13.59 2.36 -13.50
CA LYS A 188 -14.63 2.28 -12.48
C LYS A 188 -14.11 2.63 -11.08
N LEU A 189 -12.90 2.21 -10.74
CA LEU A 189 -12.24 2.54 -9.48
C LEU A 189 -12.07 4.07 -9.35
N ASN A 190 -11.53 4.73 -10.39
CA ASN A 190 -11.33 6.17 -10.42
C ASN A 190 -12.66 6.93 -10.31
N THR A 191 -13.68 6.50 -11.05
CA THR A 191 -15.02 7.09 -10.97
C THR A 191 -15.63 6.96 -9.58
N LYS A 192 -15.50 5.79 -8.97
CA LYS A 192 -16.05 5.53 -7.63
C LYS A 192 -15.35 6.33 -6.55
N THR A 193 -14.03 6.38 -6.61
CA THR A 193 -13.22 6.96 -5.52
C THR A 193 -12.97 8.46 -5.68
N GLY A 194 -13.08 8.99 -6.90
CA GLY A 194 -12.66 10.36 -7.23
C GLY A 194 -11.14 10.54 -7.24
N LEU A 195 -10.38 9.45 -7.13
CA LEU A 195 -8.91 9.44 -7.16
C LEU A 195 -8.41 9.02 -8.56
N SER A 196 -7.13 9.24 -8.83
CA SER A 196 -6.47 8.86 -10.08
C SER A 196 -5.55 7.67 -9.85
N PHE A 197 -6.07 6.47 -10.05
CA PHE A 197 -5.30 5.23 -10.04
C PHE A 197 -4.84 4.90 -11.47
N ALA A 198 -3.63 4.39 -11.55
CA ALA A 198 -3.06 3.84 -12.77
C ALA A 198 -2.22 2.61 -12.44
N LEU A 199 -1.84 1.84 -13.45
CA LEU A 199 -0.76 0.88 -13.28
C LEU A 199 0.54 1.65 -13.05
N PRO A 200 1.44 1.19 -12.16
CA PRO A 200 2.75 1.77 -12.04
C PRO A 200 3.51 1.63 -13.37
N SER A 201 4.39 2.57 -13.67
CA SER A 201 5.40 2.32 -14.71
C SER A 201 6.36 1.22 -14.23
N GLU A 202 7.07 0.62 -15.17
CA GLU A 202 8.10 -0.38 -14.85
C GLU A 202 9.10 0.15 -13.83
N ALA A 203 9.61 1.38 -14.05
CA ALA A 203 10.53 2.04 -13.13
C ALA A 203 9.93 2.30 -11.74
N GLN A 204 8.66 2.68 -11.65
CA GLN A 204 7.99 2.84 -10.35
C GLN A 204 7.83 1.50 -9.62
N TRP A 205 7.50 0.46 -10.38
CA TRP A 205 7.31 -0.87 -9.81
C TRP A 205 8.63 -1.43 -9.29
N GLU A 206 9.68 -1.39 -10.10
CA GLU A 206 10.99 -1.91 -9.72
C GLU A 206 11.61 -1.11 -8.55
N PHE A 207 11.51 0.23 -8.58
CA PHE A 207 11.97 1.07 -7.47
C PHE A 207 11.30 0.68 -6.14
N ALA A 208 9.98 0.49 -6.15
CA ALA A 208 9.25 0.08 -4.97
C ALA A 208 9.62 -1.34 -4.53
N CYS A 209 9.81 -2.25 -5.47
CA CYS A 209 10.17 -3.64 -5.21
C CYS A 209 11.57 -3.76 -4.61
N ARG A 210 12.54 -3.02 -5.12
CA ARG A 210 13.92 -2.99 -4.61
C ARG A 210 14.02 -2.35 -3.22
N ALA A 211 13.09 -1.47 -2.86
CA ALA A 211 13.03 -0.82 -1.53
C ALA A 211 14.36 -0.18 -1.08
N GLY A 212 15.11 0.41 -2.02
CA GLY A 212 16.43 1.04 -1.77
C GLY A 212 17.61 0.08 -1.87
N ASN A 213 17.41 -1.19 -2.20
CA ASN A 213 18.48 -2.15 -2.45
C ASN A 213 19.02 -1.99 -3.88
N GLY A 214 20.32 -1.72 -4.00
CA GLY A 214 21.00 -1.58 -5.29
C GLY A 214 21.56 -2.88 -5.88
N SER A 215 21.42 -4.02 -5.19
CA SER A 215 21.89 -5.33 -5.64
C SER A 215 20.72 -6.31 -5.76
N GLY A 216 20.92 -7.43 -6.42
CA GLY A 216 19.91 -8.51 -6.58
C GLY A 216 19.47 -9.19 -5.29
N TYR A 217 19.79 -8.60 -4.14
CA TYR A 217 19.35 -9.04 -2.82
C TYR A 217 18.18 -8.15 -2.39
N TRP A 218 17.00 -8.73 -2.35
CA TRP A 218 15.78 -8.01 -2.02
C TRP A 218 15.34 -8.40 -0.59
N GLY A 219 14.69 -7.52 0.10
CA GLY A 219 14.21 -7.77 1.45
C GLY A 219 15.30 -7.62 2.52
N ASP A 220 15.68 -8.70 3.19
CA ASP A 220 16.63 -8.69 4.31
C ASP A 220 18.12 -8.75 3.90
N GLY A 221 18.41 -8.68 2.60
CA GLY A 221 19.77 -8.76 2.06
C GLY A 221 20.28 -10.19 1.87
N SER A 222 19.48 -11.20 2.11
CA SER A 222 19.87 -12.59 1.84
C SER A 222 19.99 -12.84 0.34
N PRO A 223 21.10 -13.43 -0.15
CA PRO A 223 21.29 -13.65 -1.57
C PRO A 223 20.31 -14.68 -2.12
N ILE A 224 19.82 -14.44 -3.34
CA ILE A 224 19.17 -15.46 -4.15
C ILE A 224 20.30 -16.25 -4.81
N LEU A 225 20.30 -17.57 -4.62
CA LEU A 225 21.38 -18.45 -5.03
C LEU A 225 21.09 -19.23 -6.31
N THR A 226 19.82 -19.29 -6.70
CA THR A 226 19.36 -20.01 -7.89
C THR A 226 18.10 -19.36 -8.46
N ASP A 227 17.87 -19.54 -9.75
CA ASP A 227 16.62 -19.17 -10.44
C ASP A 227 15.49 -20.21 -10.28
N GLY A 228 15.78 -21.28 -9.54
CA GLY A 228 14.85 -22.37 -9.27
C GLY A 228 14.23 -22.31 -7.88
N GLU A 229 14.29 -23.43 -7.16
CA GLU A 229 13.86 -23.52 -5.77
C GLU A 229 14.90 -22.87 -4.87
N ASP A 230 14.51 -21.80 -4.17
CA ASP A 230 15.40 -20.99 -3.35
C ASP A 230 14.66 -20.51 -2.09
N ASP A 231 15.20 -20.83 -0.92
CA ASP A 231 14.58 -20.51 0.37
C ASP A 231 14.55 -19.00 0.63
N ASN A 232 15.54 -18.24 0.15
CA ASN A 232 15.57 -16.79 0.30
C ASN A 232 14.53 -16.14 -0.62
N LEU A 233 14.42 -16.59 -1.85
CA LEU A 233 13.37 -16.16 -2.77
C LEU A 233 11.97 -16.51 -2.24
N ALA A 234 11.82 -17.67 -1.62
CA ALA A 234 10.56 -18.11 -1.02
C ALA A 234 10.08 -17.21 0.13
N ARG A 235 11.00 -16.54 0.83
CA ARG A 235 10.69 -15.56 1.88
C ARG A 235 10.22 -14.21 1.31
N LEU A 236 10.68 -13.86 0.13
CA LEU A 236 10.35 -12.58 -0.53
C LEU A 236 9.04 -12.64 -1.31
N GLY A 237 8.69 -13.80 -1.85
CA GLY A 237 7.51 -13.89 -2.70
C GLY A 237 7.03 -15.30 -3.00
N ARG A 238 5.98 -15.36 -3.79
CA ARG A 238 5.43 -16.61 -4.31
C ARG A 238 5.92 -16.83 -5.73
N THR A 239 6.54 -17.97 -5.94
CA THR A 239 7.07 -18.41 -7.24
C THR A 239 6.39 -19.71 -7.66
N LEU A 240 6.75 -20.22 -8.83
CA LEU A 240 6.32 -21.54 -9.31
C LEU A 240 6.63 -22.65 -8.29
N TYR A 241 7.75 -22.52 -7.55
CA TYR A 241 8.25 -23.55 -6.65
C TYR A 241 7.60 -23.54 -5.27
N ASN A 242 7.12 -22.37 -4.82
CA ASN A 242 6.52 -22.21 -3.49
C ASN A 242 5.08 -21.67 -3.53
N GLY A 243 4.50 -21.48 -4.71
CA GLY A 243 3.19 -20.86 -4.93
C GLY A 243 2.00 -21.70 -4.48
N GLY A 244 2.22 -22.93 -4.02
CA GLY A 244 1.16 -23.82 -3.59
C GLY A 244 0.31 -24.34 -4.75
N GLN A 245 0.91 -24.63 -5.91
CA GLN A 245 0.22 -25.37 -6.95
C GLN A 245 -0.28 -26.70 -6.38
N VAL A 246 -1.56 -26.95 -6.54
CA VAL A 246 -2.11 -28.29 -6.32
C VAL A 246 -1.48 -29.20 -7.40
N LYS A 247 -0.54 -30.06 -7.00
CA LYS A 247 -0.05 -31.09 -7.90
C LYS A 247 -1.24 -31.95 -8.31
N GLY A 248 -1.62 -31.89 -9.57
CA GLY A 248 -2.59 -32.78 -10.18
C GLY A 248 -3.98 -32.17 -10.36
N ALA A 249 -4.09 -31.12 -11.15
CA ALA A 249 -5.30 -30.81 -11.92
C ALA A 249 -4.95 -30.88 -13.40
#